data_4c41d7ea9c47c721fe35d94b2552e2c6
#
_entry.id   4c41d7ea9c47c721fe35d94b2552e2c6
#
_cell.length_a   1.000
_cell.length_b   1.000
_cell.length_c   1.000
_cell.angle_alpha   90.00
_cell.angle_beta   90.00
_cell.angle_gamma   90.00
#
_symmetry.space_group_name_H-M   'P 1'
#
loop_
_entity.id
_entity.type
_entity.pdbx_description
1 polymer ?
#
loop_
_entity_poly.entity_id
_entity_poly.type
_entity_poly.pdbx_seq_one_letter_code
_entity_poly.pdbx_strand_id
1 'polypeptide(L)'
;MKSLLADIKNCSECSTHLEPNPVLTAHPNSKIILIGQAPGLKVHQSGIPWDDKSGDNLRNWMGVDKQTFYNPEQIALIPMGFCYPGKGKSGDRPPRKECAPLWHHQLFEKMPNVELTILVGQYAHQKYLGDARKHTLTETVKNFHEYLPKFFVLPHPSPRNNIWQAKNPWFAKEVLPLLKLSISKILGFENPLPSKN
;
A
#
# COMPACT_ATOMS: atom_id res chain seq x y z
N MET A 1 15.14 13.47 -2.99
CA MET A 1 14.76 12.14 -2.47
C MET A 1 15.73 11.62 -1.40
N LYS A 2 17.04 11.43 -1.66
CA LYS A 2 17.97 10.83 -0.68
C LYS A 2 17.98 11.56 0.70
N SER A 3 18.08 12.88 0.71
CA SER A 3 18.00 13.67 1.95
C SER A 3 16.67 13.46 2.69
N LEU A 4 15.54 13.57 1.99
CA LEU A 4 14.21 13.36 2.57
C LEU A 4 14.04 11.96 3.19
N LEU A 5 14.55 10.91 2.53
CA LEU A 5 14.52 9.55 3.09
C LEU A 5 15.41 9.42 4.33
N ALA A 6 16.53 10.12 4.38
CA ALA A 6 17.38 10.17 5.58
C ALA A 6 16.67 10.91 6.74
N ASP A 7 16.01 12.02 6.46
CA ASP A 7 15.23 12.77 7.45
C ASP A 7 14.08 11.91 8.01
N ILE A 8 13.36 11.20 7.14
CA ILE A 8 12.30 10.27 7.53
C ILE A 8 12.88 9.13 8.40
N LYS A 9 14.03 8.57 8.00
CA LYS A 9 14.66 7.48 8.77
C LYS A 9 15.04 7.89 10.20
N ASN A 10 15.40 9.15 10.39
CA ASN A 10 15.75 9.73 11.68
C ASN A 10 14.55 10.36 12.42
N CYS A 11 13.34 10.21 11.89
CA CYS A 11 12.13 10.78 12.50
C CYS A 11 11.87 10.18 13.88
N SER A 12 11.74 11.04 14.87
CA SER A 12 11.44 10.70 16.27
C SER A 12 10.10 11.25 16.78
N GLU A 13 9.26 11.79 15.91
CA GLU A 13 8.00 12.47 16.22
C GLU A 13 7.06 11.64 17.12
N CYS A 14 7.09 10.34 16.99
CA CYS A 14 6.25 9.42 17.76
C CYS A 14 6.99 8.68 18.88
N SER A 15 8.20 9.09 19.26
CA SER A 15 9.05 8.37 20.22
C SER A 15 8.43 8.17 21.60
N THR A 16 7.52 9.05 22.02
CA THR A 16 6.77 8.93 23.29
C THR A 16 5.65 7.86 23.24
N HIS A 17 5.35 7.33 22.06
CA HIS A 17 4.20 6.42 21.85
C HIS A 17 4.58 5.05 21.29
N LEU A 18 5.73 4.98 20.61
CA LEU A 18 6.22 3.77 19.95
C LEU A 18 7.75 3.86 19.77
N GLU A 19 8.37 2.74 19.46
CA GLU A 19 9.76 2.70 19.03
C GLU A 19 9.89 3.17 17.57
N PRO A 20 10.54 4.29 17.30
CA PRO A 20 10.70 4.79 15.94
C PRO A 20 11.58 3.86 15.08
N ASN A 21 11.02 3.33 14.03
CA ASN A 21 11.73 2.60 12.99
C ASN A 21 10.94 2.75 11.68
N PRO A 22 11.07 3.89 10.99
CA PRO A 22 10.36 4.12 9.73
C PRO A 22 10.72 3.11 8.65
N VAL A 23 9.70 2.44 8.10
CA VAL A 23 9.84 1.42 7.05
C VAL A 23 9.06 1.85 5.82
N LEU A 24 9.78 2.26 4.78
CA LEU A 24 9.24 2.66 3.48
C LEU A 24 10.32 2.54 2.40
N THR A 25 9.89 2.54 1.14
CA THR A 25 10.78 2.70 -0.02
C THR A 25 10.17 3.67 -1.01
N ALA A 26 10.99 4.54 -1.61
CA ALA A 26 10.59 5.49 -2.64
C ALA A 26 11.79 5.90 -3.51
N HIS A 27 11.53 6.18 -4.79
CA HIS A 27 12.52 6.65 -5.74
C HIS A 27 11.92 7.71 -6.68
N PRO A 28 12.68 8.67 -7.20
CA PRO A 28 12.14 9.66 -8.15
C PRO A 28 11.52 9.07 -9.40
N ASN A 29 11.98 7.90 -9.82
CA ASN A 29 11.50 7.18 -11.00
C ASN A 29 10.30 6.24 -10.70
N SER A 30 9.82 6.17 -9.47
CA SER A 30 8.67 5.32 -9.13
C SER A 30 7.49 5.63 -10.04
N LYS A 31 6.90 4.58 -10.60
CA LYS A 31 5.72 4.68 -11.48
C LYS A 31 4.41 4.40 -10.74
N ILE A 32 4.49 3.63 -9.68
CA ILE A 32 3.34 3.25 -8.85
C ILE A 32 3.66 3.59 -7.40
N ILE A 33 2.69 4.18 -6.69
CA ILE A 33 2.74 4.30 -5.23
C ILE A 33 1.77 3.29 -4.61
N LEU A 34 2.23 2.53 -3.63
CA LEU A 34 1.40 1.65 -2.84
C LEU A 34 1.29 2.20 -1.41
N ILE A 35 0.06 2.53 -1.00
CA ILE A 35 -0.22 3.10 0.31
C ILE A 35 -0.97 2.09 1.16
N GLY A 36 -0.27 1.48 2.13
CA GLY A 36 -0.84 0.57 3.12
C GLY A 36 -1.13 1.26 4.46
N GLN A 37 -1.43 0.46 5.48
CA GLN A 37 -1.77 0.95 6.81
C GLN A 37 -0.53 1.43 7.59
N ALA A 38 0.25 0.49 8.10
CA ALA A 38 1.50 0.68 8.84
C ALA A 38 2.26 -0.65 8.86
N PRO A 39 3.57 -0.65 9.14
CA PRO A 39 4.33 -1.86 9.39
C PRO A 39 3.71 -2.71 10.50
N GLY A 40 3.57 -4.01 10.29
CA GLY A 40 3.34 -4.97 11.37
C GLY A 40 4.63 -5.29 12.12
N LEU A 41 4.55 -6.03 13.23
CA LEU A 41 5.72 -6.38 14.04
C LEU A 41 6.84 -7.05 13.23
N LYS A 42 6.49 -7.97 12.33
CA LYS A 42 7.48 -8.66 11.47
C LYS A 42 8.22 -7.68 10.56
N VAL A 43 7.48 -6.78 9.93
CA VAL A 43 8.03 -5.73 9.04
C VAL A 43 8.88 -4.73 9.82
N HIS A 44 8.47 -4.38 11.06
CA HIS A 44 9.26 -3.55 11.96
C HIS A 44 10.61 -4.19 12.29
N GLN A 45 10.62 -5.50 12.54
CA GLN A 45 11.83 -6.27 12.86
C GLN A 45 12.76 -6.45 11.65
N SER A 46 12.21 -6.75 10.47
CA SER A 46 13.00 -6.97 9.26
C SER A 46 13.44 -5.66 8.60
N GLY A 47 12.71 -4.56 8.82
CA GLY A 47 12.93 -3.30 8.13
C GLY A 47 12.55 -3.31 6.64
N ILE A 48 11.92 -4.39 6.15
CA ILE A 48 11.52 -4.57 4.76
C ILE A 48 10.00 -4.42 4.64
N PRO A 49 9.49 -3.44 3.85
CA PRO A 49 8.05 -3.23 3.69
C PRO A 49 7.36 -4.50 3.17
N TRP A 50 6.20 -4.86 3.74
CA TRP A 50 5.41 -6.00 3.28
C TRP A 50 6.13 -7.37 3.31
N ASP A 51 7.14 -7.54 4.19
CA ASP A 51 7.84 -8.81 4.38
C ASP A 51 7.06 -9.74 5.34
N ASP A 52 5.84 -10.05 4.94
CA ASP A 52 4.90 -10.90 5.67
C ASP A 52 3.91 -11.60 4.72
N LYS A 53 3.02 -12.43 5.29
CA LYS A 53 1.97 -13.11 4.53
C LYS A 53 1.01 -12.16 3.80
N SER A 54 0.80 -10.96 4.32
CA SER A 54 -0.04 -9.95 3.64
C SER A 54 0.66 -9.45 2.39
N GLY A 55 1.97 -9.26 2.45
CA GLY A 55 2.78 -8.91 1.29
C GLY A 55 2.82 -10.01 0.23
N ASP A 56 2.86 -11.29 0.62
CA ASP A 56 2.74 -12.41 -0.34
C ASP A 56 1.41 -12.35 -1.10
N ASN A 57 0.30 -12.17 -0.38
CA ASN A 57 -1.02 -12.01 -0.98
C ASN A 57 -1.08 -10.78 -1.90
N LEU A 58 -0.52 -9.66 -1.46
CA LEU A 58 -0.53 -8.42 -2.23
C LEU A 58 0.21 -8.57 -3.56
N ARG A 59 1.40 -9.17 -3.56
CA ARG A 59 2.16 -9.47 -4.78
C ARG A 59 1.36 -10.36 -5.74
N ASN A 60 0.68 -11.38 -5.22
CA ASN A 60 -0.22 -12.23 -6.01
C ASN A 60 -1.39 -11.43 -6.63
N TRP A 61 -2.01 -10.53 -5.86
CA TRP A 61 -3.09 -9.69 -6.37
C TRP A 61 -2.60 -8.74 -7.47
N MET A 62 -1.42 -8.16 -7.27
CA MET A 62 -0.79 -7.25 -8.22
C MET A 62 -0.22 -7.96 -9.46
N GLY A 63 -0.02 -9.28 -9.40
CA GLY A 63 0.58 -10.05 -10.49
C GLY A 63 2.06 -9.71 -10.71
N VAL A 64 2.80 -9.37 -9.66
CA VAL A 64 4.23 -9.04 -9.72
C VAL A 64 5.06 -9.99 -8.85
N ASP A 65 6.28 -10.23 -9.26
CA ASP A 65 7.25 -10.97 -8.45
C ASP A 65 7.90 -10.09 -7.37
N LYS A 66 8.74 -10.71 -6.53
CA LYS A 66 9.46 -9.99 -5.48
C LYS A 66 10.42 -8.94 -6.04
N GLN A 67 11.09 -9.22 -7.15
CA GLN A 67 12.06 -8.31 -7.74
C GLN A 67 11.38 -7.03 -8.18
N THR A 68 10.29 -7.13 -8.92
CA THR A 68 9.46 -6.00 -9.35
C THR A 68 8.88 -5.23 -8.15
N PHE A 69 8.30 -5.96 -7.19
CA PHE A 69 7.63 -5.36 -6.03
C PHE A 69 8.58 -4.52 -5.17
N TYR A 70 9.81 -4.98 -4.99
CA TYR A 70 10.83 -4.30 -4.18
C TYR A 70 11.75 -3.38 -4.98
N ASN A 71 11.55 -3.25 -6.30
CA ASN A 71 12.26 -2.26 -7.08
C ASN A 71 11.64 -0.86 -6.87
N PRO A 72 12.31 0.04 -6.14
CA PRO A 72 11.73 1.33 -5.81
C PRO A 72 11.59 2.26 -7.02
N GLU A 73 12.28 2.00 -8.13
CA GLU A 73 12.09 2.71 -9.39
C GLU A 73 10.76 2.37 -10.07
N GLN A 74 10.19 1.22 -9.73
CA GLN A 74 8.89 0.77 -10.24
C GLN A 74 7.77 1.05 -9.24
N ILE A 75 7.95 0.63 -7.98
CA ILE A 75 6.91 0.68 -6.94
C ILE A 75 7.46 1.33 -5.68
N ALA A 76 6.92 2.48 -5.31
CA ALA A 76 7.14 3.09 -4.01
C ALA A 76 6.19 2.47 -2.97
N LEU A 77 6.74 2.01 -1.84
CA LEU A 77 6.00 1.40 -0.74
C LEU A 77 5.92 2.39 0.42
N ILE A 78 4.82 3.13 0.52
CA ILE A 78 4.65 4.26 1.44
C ILE A 78 3.41 4.01 2.31
N PRO A 79 3.54 3.50 3.56
CA PRO A 79 2.38 3.28 4.42
C PRO A 79 1.83 4.60 5.01
N MET A 80 0.60 4.59 5.51
CA MET A 80 -0.02 5.72 6.21
C MET A 80 0.75 6.12 7.48
N GLY A 81 1.24 5.14 8.23
CA GLY A 81 2.16 5.32 9.35
C GLY A 81 3.44 4.56 9.07
N PHE A 82 4.60 5.18 9.22
CA PHE A 82 5.88 4.58 8.82
C PHE A 82 6.46 3.61 9.84
N CYS A 83 5.99 3.66 11.08
CA CYS A 83 6.46 2.82 12.19
C CYS A 83 5.37 1.85 12.65
N TYR A 84 5.78 0.75 13.26
CA TYR A 84 4.87 -0.20 13.91
C TYR A 84 4.14 0.49 15.08
N PRO A 85 2.80 0.57 15.06
CA PRO A 85 2.06 1.32 16.07
C PRO A 85 1.85 0.56 17.39
N GLY A 86 2.35 -0.67 17.46
CA GLY A 86 2.16 -1.56 18.61
C GLY A 86 0.89 -2.42 18.50
N LYS A 87 0.80 -3.40 19.40
CA LYS A 87 -0.33 -4.35 19.47
C LYS A 87 -1.53 -3.70 20.16
N GLY A 88 -2.71 -3.84 19.56
CA GLY A 88 -3.99 -3.44 20.14
C GLY A 88 -4.77 -4.64 20.70
N LYS A 89 -6.04 -4.42 21.10
CA LYS A 89 -6.90 -5.48 21.63
C LYS A 89 -7.24 -6.58 20.61
N SER A 90 -7.40 -6.22 19.33
CA SER A 90 -7.74 -7.17 18.25
C SER A 90 -6.90 -6.93 17.00
N GLY A 91 -5.57 -7.09 17.11
CA GLY A 91 -4.61 -6.83 16.03
C GLY A 91 -3.71 -5.65 16.34
N ASP A 92 -3.08 -5.07 15.33
CA ASP A 92 -2.23 -3.89 15.49
C ASP A 92 -3.07 -2.63 15.71
N ARG A 93 -2.51 -1.67 16.44
CA ARG A 93 -3.12 -0.35 16.61
C ARG A 93 -3.27 0.37 15.26
N PRO A 94 -4.16 1.38 15.16
CA PRO A 94 -4.22 2.26 13.99
C PRO A 94 -2.86 2.90 13.68
N PRO A 95 -2.59 3.23 12.39
CA PRO A 95 -1.41 4.00 12.03
C PRO A 95 -1.40 5.34 12.73
N ARG A 96 -0.22 5.84 13.06
CA ARG A 96 -0.05 7.19 13.60
C ARG A 96 -0.55 8.22 12.59
N LYS A 97 -1.26 9.22 13.07
CA LYS A 97 -1.90 10.25 12.23
C LYS A 97 -0.88 11.28 11.70
N GLU A 98 0.26 11.39 12.35
CA GLU A 98 1.28 12.41 12.10
C GLU A 98 2.06 12.15 10.81
N CYS A 99 2.33 10.88 10.47
CA CYS A 99 3.22 10.54 9.36
C CYS A 99 2.73 11.05 8.00
N ALA A 100 1.48 10.78 7.64
CA ALA A 100 0.98 11.14 6.32
C ALA A 100 0.93 12.68 6.09
N PRO A 101 0.44 13.53 7.02
CA PRO A 101 0.52 14.97 6.86
C PRO A 101 1.97 15.50 6.78
N LEU A 102 2.88 14.91 7.55
CA LEU A 102 4.24 15.40 7.65
C LEU A 102 5.08 15.05 6.40
N TRP A 103 4.92 13.84 5.85
CA TRP A 103 5.87 13.30 4.88
C TRP A 103 5.32 13.00 3.49
N HIS A 104 4.03 12.65 3.35
CA HIS A 104 3.51 12.16 2.07
C HIS A 104 3.58 13.20 0.96
N HIS A 105 3.23 14.44 1.23
CA HIS A 105 3.31 15.51 0.22
C HIS A 105 4.73 15.67 -0.30
N GLN A 106 5.70 15.77 0.61
CA GLN A 106 7.11 15.93 0.25
C GLN A 106 7.65 14.73 -0.57
N LEU A 107 7.20 13.50 -0.26
CA LEU A 107 7.56 12.31 -1.03
C LEU A 107 6.94 12.34 -2.43
N PHE A 108 5.66 12.68 -2.53
CA PHE A 108 4.92 12.66 -3.80
C PHE A 108 5.44 13.71 -4.77
N GLU A 109 5.78 14.91 -4.31
CA GLU A 109 6.42 15.96 -5.13
C GLU A 109 7.74 15.50 -5.77
N LYS A 110 8.45 14.57 -5.12
CA LYS A 110 9.71 14.01 -5.64
C LYS A 110 9.54 12.78 -6.51
N MET A 111 8.30 12.40 -6.85
CA MET A 111 7.97 11.25 -7.71
C MET A 111 7.05 11.67 -8.86
N PRO A 112 7.53 12.52 -9.80
CA PRO A 112 6.70 13.09 -10.87
C PRO A 112 6.21 12.07 -11.89
N ASN A 113 6.80 10.86 -11.93
CA ASN A 113 6.49 9.83 -12.91
C ASN A 113 5.42 8.83 -12.43
N VAL A 114 4.77 9.10 -11.31
CA VAL A 114 3.73 8.22 -10.77
C VAL A 114 2.45 8.31 -11.62
N GLU A 115 2.06 7.16 -12.15
CA GLU A 115 0.87 6.99 -13.00
C GLU A 115 -0.32 6.42 -12.22
N LEU A 116 -0.06 5.66 -11.14
CA LEU A 116 -1.10 4.99 -10.34
C LEU A 116 -0.75 5.00 -8.86
N THR A 117 -1.73 5.34 -8.03
CA THR A 117 -1.63 5.14 -6.58
C THR A 117 -2.59 4.04 -6.13
N ILE A 118 -2.04 2.97 -5.54
CA ILE A 118 -2.82 1.84 -5.00
C ILE A 118 -3.08 2.09 -3.51
N LEU A 119 -4.35 2.23 -3.16
CA LEU A 119 -4.80 2.47 -1.79
C LEU A 119 -5.25 1.15 -1.15
N VAL A 120 -4.58 0.72 -0.07
CA VAL A 120 -4.80 -0.58 0.58
C VAL A 120 -5.40 -0.39 1.97
N GLY A 121 -6.68 -0.74 2.10
CA GLY A 121 -7.41 -0.72 3.36
C GLY A 121 -7.99 0.64 3.75
N GLN A 122 -8.80 0.63 4.81
CA GLN A 122 -9.67 1.76 5.18
C GLN A 122 -8.93 3.07 5.47
N TYR A 123 -7.72 3.03 6.06
CA TYR A 123 -7.00 4.26 6.43
C TYR A 123 -6.50 5.02 5.21
N ALA A 124 -5.99 4.30 4.20
CA ALA A 124 -5.59 4.90 2.93
C ALA A 124 -6.82 5.43 2.17
N HIS A 125 -7.92 4.66 2.11
CA HIS A 125 -9.18 5.12 1.50
C HIS A 125 -9.70 6.38 2.18
N GLN A 126 -9.74 6.41 3.52
CA GLN A 126 -10.23 7.58 4.26
C GLN A 126 -9.41 8.84 3.99
N LYS A 127 -8.08 8.71 3.92
CA LYS A 127 -7.18 9.85 3.73
C LYS A 127 -7.25 10.40 2.30
N TYR A 128 -7.27 9.53 1.29
CA TYR A 128 -7.07 9.94 -0.11
C TYR A 128 -8.34 10.06 -0.92
N LEU A 129 -9.41 9.37 -0.53
CA LEU A 129 -10.72 9.51 -1.18
C LEU A 129 -11.62 10.50 -0.44
N GLY A 130 -11.43 10.71 0.87
CA GLY A 130 -12.28 11.58 1.66
C GLY A 130 -13.76 11.19 1.53
N ASP A 131 -14.61 12.15 1.15
CA ASP A 131 -16.05 11.96 0.96
C ASP A 131 -16.42 11.20 -0.31
N ALA A 132 -15.48 11.04 -1.26
CA ALA A 132 -15.72 10.22 -2.46
C ALA A 132 -15.77 8.71 -2.17
N ARG A 133 -15.27 8.25 -1.02
CA ARG A 133 -15.41 6.84 -0.61
C ARG A 133 -16.87 6.47 -0.38
N LYS A 134 -17.23 5.22 -0.67
CA LYS A 134 -18.58 4.72 -0.33
C LYS A 134 -18.70 4.48 1.18
N HIS A 135 -19.93 4.21 1.63
CA HIS A 135 -20.24 4.02 3.06
C HIS A 135 -19.42 2.88 3.71
N THR A 136 -19.20 1.81 2.96
CA THR A 136 -18.38 0.67 3.43
C THR A 136 -17.13 0.47 2.59
N LEU A 137 -16.12 -0.19 3.17
CA LEU A 137 -14.92 -0.59 2.42
C LEU A 137 -15.28 -1.52 1.25
N THR A 138 -16.22 -2.44 1.46
CA THR A 138 -16.68 -3.37 0.42
C THR A 138 -17.30 -2.64 -0.77
N GLU A 139 -18.15 -1.66 -0.53
CA GLU A 139 -18.74 -0.83 -1.58
C GLU A 139 -17.69 0.03 -2.29
N THR A 140 -16.75 0.61 -1.53
CA THR A 140 -15.63 1.38 -2.11
C THR A 140 -14.84 0.50 -3.06
N VAL A 141 -14.48 -0.72 -2.66
CA VAL A 141 -13.72 -1.65 -3.51
C VAL A 141 -14.56 -2.13 -4.69
N LYS A 142 -15.85 -2.39 -4.51
CA LYS A 142 -16.75 -2.82 -5.60
C LYS A 142 -16.88 -1.76 -6.69
N ASN A 143 -16.83 -0.48 -6.31
CA ASN A 143 -16.92 0.66 -7.24
C ASN A 143 -15.54 1.24 -7.58
N PHE A 144 -14.47 0.42 -7.57
CA PHE A 144 -13.09 0.85 -7.76
C PHE A 144 -12.85 1.67 -9.03
N HIS A 145 -13.60 1.40 -10.10
CA HIS A 145 -13.49 2.08 -11.39
C HIS A 145 -13.81 3.59 -11.30
N GLU A 146 -14.59 4.02 -10.32
CA GLU A 146 -14.90 5.44 -10.12
C GLU A 146 -13.67 6.27 -9.68
N TYR A 147 -12.62 5.61 -9.18
CA TYR A 147 -11.40 6.26 -8.69
C TYR A 147 -10.25 6.24 -9.69
N LEU A 148 -10.40 5.47 -10.78
CA LEU A 148 -9.42 5.41 -11.86
C LEU A 148 -9.43 6.70 -12.70
N PRO A 149 -8.30 7.04 -13.34
CA PRO A 149 -7.01 6.33 -13.35
C PRO A 149 -6.12 6.64 -12.14
N LYS A 150 -6.50 7.60 -11.31
CA LYS A 150 -5.65 8.12 -10.23
C LYS A 150 -5.43 7.14 -9.08
N PHE A 151 -6.51 6.48 -8.63
CA PHE A 151 -6.46 5.56 -7.50
C PHE A 151 -7.01 4.18 -7.86
N PHE A 152 -6.31 3.14 -7.42
CA PHE A 152 -6.83 1.78 -7.39
C PHE A 152 -7.06 1.36 -5.94
N VAL A 153 -8.27 1.01 -5.57
CA VAL A 153 -8.66 0.73 -4.18
C VAL A 153 -8.76 -0.76 -3.89
N LEU A 154 -8.10 -1.21 -2.82
CA LEU A 154 -8.05 -2.61 -2.41
C LEU A 154 -8.42 -2.77 -0.93
N PRO A 155 -9.00 -3.92 -0.52
CA PRO A 155 -9.06 -4.28 0.88
C PRO A 155 -7.66 -4.60 1.39
N HIS A 156 -7.49 -4.75 2.71
CA HIS A 156 -6.20 -5.19 3.25
C HIS A 156 -5.94 -6.68 2.89
N PRO A 157 -4.75 -7.06 2.39
CA PRO A 157 -4.44 -8.40 1.90
C PRO A 157 -4.15 -9.42 3.02
N SER A 158 -4.56 -9.13 4.25
CA SER A 158 -4.38 -10.05 5.37
C SER A 158 -5.06 -11.40 5.11
N PRO A 159 -4.44 -12.53 5.49
CA PRO A 159 -5.11 -13.84 5.46
C PRO A 159 -6.45 -13.88 6.20
N ARG A 160 -6.66 -13.02 7.21
CA ARG A 160 -7.95 -12.87 7.91
C ARG A 160 -9.09 -12.43 6.97
N ASN A 161 -8.77 -11.80 5.84
CA ASN A 161 -9.74 -11.38 4.85
C ASN A 161 -10.12 -12.48 3.83
N ASN A 162 -9.63 -13.71 3.98
CA ASN A 162 -10.04 -14.83 3.11
C ASN A 162 -11.54 -15.09 3.17
N ILE A 163 -12.16 -14.94 4.36
CA ILE A 163 -13.62 -15.05 4.52
C ILE A 163 -14.33 -13.93 3.75
N TRP A 164 -13.80 -12.71 3.79
CA TRP A 164 -14.34 -11.60 3.01
C TRP A 164 -14.24 -11.87 1.51
N GLN A 165 -13.11 -12.39 1.04
CA GLN A 165 -12.93 -12.74 -0.37
C GLN A 165 -13.90 -13.83 -0.81
N ALA A 166 -14.10 -14.87 0.00
CA ALA A 166 -15.08 -15.93 -0.29
C ALA A 166 -16.52 -15.40 -0.41
N LYS A 167 -16.88 -14.37 0.39
CA LYS A 167 -18.18 -13.70 0.32
C LYS A 167 -18.30 -12.70 -0.84
N ASN A 168 -17.18 -12.33 -1.47
CA ASN A 168 -17.10 -11.32 -2.52
C ASN A 168 -16.33 -11.85 -3.75
N PRO A 169 -16.88 -12.89 -4.45
CA PRO A 169 -16.19 -13.55 -5.56
C PRO A 169 -15.91 -12.62 -6.75
N TRP A 170 -16.67 -11.53 -6.90
CA TRP A 170 -16.41 -10.46 -7.88
C TRP A 170 -15.02 -9.82 -7.71
N PHE A 171 -14.47 -9.79 -6.51
CA PHE A 171 -13.14 -9.25 -6.26
C PHE A 171 -12.06 -9.98 -7.09
N ALA A 172 -12.05 -11.30 -7.03
CA ALA A 172 -11.11 -12.12 -7.79
C ALA A 172 -11.42 -12.11 -9.31
N LYS A 173 -12.71 -12.03 -9.69
CA LYS A 173 -13.14 -12.14 -11.08
C LYS A 173 -13.05 -10.83 -11.87
N GLU A 174 -13.22 -9.69 -11.20
CA GLU A 174 -13.37 -8.38 -11.86
C GLU A 174 -12.24 -7.44 -11.45
N VAL A 175 -11.96 -7.30 -10.13
CA VAL A 175 -11.01 -6.31 -9.61
C VAL A 175 -9.57 -6.72 -9.88
N LEU A 176 -9.20 -7.96 -9.52
CA LEU A 176 -7.81 -8.40 -9.64
C LEU A 176 -7.30 -8.50 -11.09
N PRO A 177 -8.07 -8.93 -12.09
CA PRO A 177 -7.63 -8.91 -13.48
C PRO A 177 -7.32 -7.49 -13.97
N LEU A 178 -8.17 -6.51 -13.64
CA LEU A 178 -7.95 -5.12 -14.02
C LEU A 178 -6.77 -4.48 -13.28
N LEU A 179 -6.56 -4.83 -12.01
CA LEU A 179 -5.36 -4.41 -11.27
C LEU A 179 -4.09 -4.89 -11.97
N LYS A 180 -4.02 -6.19 -12.28
CA LYS A 180 -2.88 -6.80 -12.97
C LYS A 180 -2.63 -6.16 -14.34
N LEU A 181 -3.69 -5.94 -15.10
CA LEU A 181 -3.60 -5.28 -16.42
C LEU A 181 -3.09 -3.84 -16.30
N SER A 182 -3.60 -3.06 -15.34
CA SER A 182 -3.15 -1.69 -15.11
C SER A 182 -1.66 -1.63 -14.74
N ILE A 183 -1.22 -2.50 -13.83
CA ILE A 183 0.18 -2.59 -13.40
C ILE A 183 1.08 -3.02 -14.57
N SER A 184 0.69 -4.07 -15.31
CA SER A 184 1.43 -4.57 -16.48
C SER A 184 1.64 -3.47 -17.52
N LYS A 185 0.59 -2.70 -17.82
CA LYS A 185 0.65 -1.57 -18.77
C LYS A 185 1.60 -0.47 -18.29
N ILE A 186 1.53 -0.08 -17.02
CA ILE A 186 2.38 0.99 -16.45
C ILE A 186 3.85 0.55 -16.39
N LEU A 187 4.11 -0.70 -16.02
CA LEU A 187 5.47 -1.22 -15.88
C LEU A 187 6.08 -1.74 -17.19
N GLY A 188 5.29 -1.82 -18.27
CA GLY A 188 5.75 -2.25 -19.58
C GLY A 188 5.96 -3.76 -19.71
N PHE A 189 5.18 -4.58 -18.98
CA PHE A 189 5.20 -6.02 -19.14
C PHE A 189 4.35 -6.44 -20.36
N GLU A 190 4.89 -7.26 -21.23
CA GLU A 190 4.17 -7.74 -22.43
C GLU A 190 3.00 -8.68 -22.10
N ASN A 191 3.06 -9.39 -20.94
CA ASN A 191 1.98 -10.23 -20.43
C ASN A 191 1.91 -10.16 -18.89
N PRO A 192 0.75 -9.99 -18.28
CA PRO A 192 0.62 -10.16 -16.84
C PRO A 192 1.00 -11.59 -16.47
N LEU A 193 1.82 -11.75 -15.41
CA LEU A 193 2.21 -13.07 -14.92
C LEU A 193 0.96 -13.95 -14.69
N PRO A 194 0.96 -15.21 -15.18
CA PRO A 194 -0.17 -16.11 -14.98
C PRO A 194 -0.42 -16.30 -13.48
N SER A 195 -1.69 -16.26 -13.07
CA SER A 195 -2.09 -16.61 -11.73
C SER A 195 -1.61 -18.05 -11.44
N LYS A 196 -0.72 -18.23 -10.47
CA LYS A 196 -0.45 -19.57 -9.95
C LYS A 196 -1.75 -20.08 -9.30
N ASN A 197 -2.33 -21.10 -9.93
CA ASN A 197 -3.43 -21.88 -9.36
C ASN A 197 -3.03 -22.53 -8.05
#